data_d4d19e917bc1193f02ee25c7b1d52dcb
#
_entry.id   d4d19e917bc1193f02ee25c7b1d52dcb
#
_cell.length_a   1.000
_cell.length_b   1.000
_cell.length_c   1.000
_cell.angle_alpha   90.00
_cell.angle_beta   90.00
_cell.angle_gamma   90.00
#
_symmetry.space_group_name_H-M   'P 1'
#
loop_
_entity.id
_entity.type
_entity.pdbx_description
1 polymer ?
#
loop_
_entity_poly.entity_id
_entity_poly.type
_entity_poly.pdbx_seq_one_letter_code
_entity_poly.pdbx_strand_id
1 'polypeptide(L)'
;MSRIVFDASAVLAMILKERGGERVEMALDQTSQGVATEMAISSVNWCEVLTKLQRSPASLTPEELAGILSGVEVVPFERSGAELAAQISLQAPFISLGDRACLALAQSRKAAAWTTDKLWAHAKVGVSIEILR
;
A
#
# COMPACT_ATOMS: atom_id res chain seq x y z
N MET A 1 -14.08 11.90 -5.18
CA MET A 1 -13.18 10.83 -5.64
C MET A 1 -12.35 10.34 -4.47
N SER A 2 -12.34 9.03 -4.23
CA SER A 2 -11.50 8.42 -3.20
C SER A 2 -10.09 8.17 -3.74
N ARG A 3 -9.10 8.29 -2.86
CA ARG A 3 -7.70 7.98 -3.19
C ARG A 3 -7.14 7.05 -2.12
N ILE A 4 -6.58 5.94 -2.57
CA ILE A 4 -6.05 4.88 -1.70
C ILE A 4 -4.61 4.60 -2.09
N VAL A 5 -3.73 4.50 -1.10
CA VAL A 5 -2.38 3.99 -1.27
C VAL A 5 -2.25 2.73 -0.43
N PHE A 6 -1.87 1.63 -1.08
CA PHE A 6 -1.74 0.33 -0.41
C PHE A 6 -0.36 0.13 0.16
N ASP A 7 -0.30 -0.26 1.44
CA ASP A 7 0.87 -0.90 2.00
C ASP A 7 0.98 -2.34 1.47
N ALA A 8 2.18 -2.89 1.46
CA ALA A 8 2.40 -4.28 1.03
C ALA A 8 1.51 -5.26 1.80
N SER A 9 1.31 -5.04 3.10
CA SER A 9 0.50 -5.92 3.94
C SER A 9 -0.95 -6.00 3.47
N ALA A 10 -1.51 -4.90 2.95
CA ALA A 10 -2.88 -4.88 2.44
C ALA A 10 -3.01 -5.76 1.20
N VAL A 11 -2.09 -5.62 0.25
CA VAL A 11 -2.08 -6.42 -0.98
C VAL A 11 -1.84 -7.89 -0.66
N LEU A 12 -0.90 -8.19 0.22
CA LEU A 12 -0.59 -9.56 0.64
C LEU A 12 -1.78 -10.21 1.32
N ALA A 13 -2.52 -9.47 2.15
CA ALA A 13 -3.71 -10.01 2.79
C ALA A 13 -4.76 -10.46 1.77
N MET A 14 -4.92 -9.69 0.68
CA MET A 14 -5.82 -10.07 -0.40
C MET A 14 -5.35 -11.33 -1.13
N ILE A 15 -4.08 -11.35 -1.54
CA ILE A 15 -3.52 -12.46 -2.33
C ILE A 15 -3.47 -13.75 -1.51
N LEU A 16 -3.08 -13.66 -0.24
CA LEU A 16 -2.98 -14.81 0.66
C LEU A 16 -4.29 -15.13 1.37
N LYS A 17 -5.36 -14.40 1.07
CA LYS A 17 -6.69 -14.59 1.65
C LYS A 17 -6.68 -14.50 3.17
N GLU A 18 -5.95 -13.53 3.69
CA GLU A 18 -5.92 -13.22 5.10
C GLU A 18 -6.99 -12.18 5.46
N ARG A 19 -7.28 -12.07 6.76
CA ARG A 19 -8.28 -11.12 7.26
C ARG A 19 -7.94 -9.69 6.85
N GLY A 20 -8.92 -9.00 6.31
CA GLY A 20 -8.78 -7.62 5.81
C GLY A 20 -8.58 -7.56 4.29
N GLY A 21 -8.12 -8.64 3.67
CA GLY A 21 -7.86 -8.68 2.23
C GLY A 21 -9.11 -8.53 1.38
N GLU A 22 -10.26 -8.94 1.89
CA GLU A 22 -11.55 -8.80 1.20
C GLU A 22 -11.91 -7.34 0.94
N ARG A 23 -11.44 -6.41 1.77
CA ARG A 23 -11.68 -4.99 1.56
C ARG A 23 -10.87 -4.45 0.39
N VAL A 24 -9.65 -4.95 0.20
CA VAL A 24 -8.81 -4.61 -0.96
C VAL A 24 -9.45 -5.13 -2.23
N GLU A 25 -9.89 -6.38 -2.22
CA GLU A 25 -10.57 -7.00 -3.35
C GLU A 25 -11.81 -6.20 -3.74
N MET A 26 -12.61 -5.79 -2.77
CA MET A 26 -13.80 -4.97 -3.01
C MET A 26 -13.44 -3.63 -3.66
N ALA A 27 -12.38 -2.97 -3.19
CA ALA A 27 -11.94 -1.69 -3.77
C ALA A 27 -11.53 -1.87 -5.23
N LEU A 28 -10.81 -2.95 -5.56
CA LEU A 28 -10.42 -3.25 -6.94
C LEU A 28 -11.65 -3.52 -7.81
N ASP A 29 -12.61 -4.28 -7.30
CA ASP A 29 -13.85 -4.62 -8.03
C ASP A 29 -14.68 -3.36 -8.30
N GLN A 30 -14.82 -2.49 -7.33
CA GLN A 30 -15.58 -1.23 -7.48
C GLN A 30 -14.95 -0.35 -8.56
N THR A 31 -13.63 -0.29 -8.62
CA THR A 31 -12.93 0.49 -9.66
C THR A 31 -13.16 -0.10 -11.03
N SER A 32 -13.15 -1.42 -11.18
CA SER A 32 -13.42 -2.09 -12.45
C SER A 32 -14.86 -1.88 -12.91
N GLN A 33 -15.79 -1.59 -12.00
CA GLN A 33 -17.18 -1.28 -12.28
C GLN A 33 -17.44 0.20 -12.51
N GLY A 34 -16.39 1.01 -12.61
CA GLY A 34 -16.50 2.43 -12.93
C GLY A 34 -16.66 3.36 -11.75
N VAL A 35 -16.56 2.87 -10.51
CA VAL A 35 -16.54 3.74 -9.33
C VAL A 35 -15.22 4.52 -9.31
N ALA A 36 -15.31 5.86 -9.19
CA ALA A 36 -14.15 6.72 -9.26
C ALA A 36 -13.28 6.60 -8.01
N THR A 37 -12.27 5.72 -8.07
CA THR A 37 -11.29 5.54 -7.01
C THR A 37 -9.90 5.49 -7.65
N GLU A 38 -9.00 6.35 -7.17
CA GLU A 38 -7.60 6.30 -7.57
C GLU A 38 -6.85 5.41 -6.57
N MET A 39 -6.10 4.46 -7.09
CA MET A 39 -5.33 3.53 -6.27
C MET A 39 -3.88 3.53 -6.70
N ALA A 40 -2.97 3.51 -5.75
CA ALA A 40 -1.54 3.51 -6.00
C ALA A 40 -0.80 2.65 -4.97
N ILE A 41 0.40 2.25 -5.34
CA ILE A 41 1.34 1.55 -4.46
C ILE A 41 2.75 2.08 -4.77
N SER A 42 3.55 2.31 -3.74
CA SER A 42 4.96 2.66 -3.93
C SER A 42 5.72 1.48 -4.53
N SER A 43 6.71 1.76 -5.39
CA SER A 43 7.59 0.72 -5.92
C SER A 43 8.33 -0.04 -4.82
N VAL A 44 8.57 0.59 -3.66
CA VAL A 44 9.14 -0.10 -2.49
C VAL A 44 8.18 -1.18 -1.99
N ASN A 45 6.92 -0.85 -1.84
CA ASN A 45 5.91 -1.82 -1.37
C ASN A 45 5.60 -2.87 -2.43
N TRP A 46 5.66 -2.51 -3.70
CA TRP A 46 5.58 -3.46 -4.81
C TRP A 46 6.69 -4.52 -4.69
N CYS A 47 7.92 -4.06 -4.43
CA CYS A 47 9.06 -4.95 -4.20
C CYS A 47 8.83 -5.86 -3.00
N GLU A 48 8.29 -5.33 -1.90
CA GLU A 48 8.00 -6.13 -0.71
C GLU A 48 6.98 -7.23 -1.00
N VAL A 49 5.94 -6.92 -1.76
CA VAL A 49 4.92 -7.92 -2.16
C VAL A 49 5.58 -9.05 -2.95
N LEU A 50 6.35 -8.73 -3.99
CA LEU A 50 7.03 -9.73 -4.81
C LEU A 50 8.02 -10.56 -3.98
N THR A 51 8.79 -9.91 -3.12
CA THR A 51 9.78 -10.58 -2.27
C THR A 51 9.10 -11.61 -1.36
N LYS A 52 7.99 -11.23 -0.75
CA LYS A 52 7.26 -12.11 0.16
C LYS A 52 6.65 -13.31 -0.59
N LEU A 53 6.07 -13.04 -1.76
CA LEU A 53 5.41 -14.08 -2.56
C LEU A 53 6.39 -15.09 -3.15
N GLN A 54 7.63 -14.69 -3.43
CA GLN A 54 8.66 -15.61 -3.93
C GLN A 54 8.89 -16.79 -3.00
N ARG A 55 8.66 -16.62 -1.71
CA ARG A 55 8.87 -17.65 -0.68
C ARG A 55 7.57 -18.35 -0.29
N SER A 56 6.52 -18.13 -1.03
CA SER A 56 5.17 -18.61 -0.74
C SER A 56 4.72 -19.55 -1.84
N PRO A 57 3.83 -20.54 -1.55
CA PRO A 57 3.16 -21.31 -2.62
C PRO A 57 2.35 -20.44 -3.58
N ALA A 58 1.99 -19.22 -3.18
CA ALA A 58 1.27 -18.26 -4.02
C ALA A 58 2.23 -17.41 -4.85
N SER A 59 3.41 -17.92 -5.20
CA SER A 59 4.39 -17.21 -6.02
C SER A 59 3.78 -16.71 -7.32
N LEU A 60 4.01 -15.43 -7.62
CA LEU A 60 3.52 -14.75 -8.82
C LEU A 60 4.67 -14.09 -9.56
N THR A 61 4.60 -14.09 -10.89
CA THR A 61 5.50 -13.24 -11.68
C THR A 61 5.09 -11.78 -11.53
N PRO A 62 6.01 -10.83 -11.84
CA PRO A 62 5.63 -9.41 -11.84
C PRO A 62 4.44 -9.13 -12.76
N GLU A 63 4.36 -9.79 -13.91
CA GLU A 63 3.26 -9.63 -14.87
C GLU A 63 1.93 -10.13 -14.31
N GLU A 64 1.95 -11.25 -13.61
CA GLU A 64 0.75 -11.78 -12.95
C GLU A 64 0.26 -10.84 -11.85
N LEU A 65 1.18 -10.31 -11.04
CA LEU A 65 0.82 -9.34 -10.01
C LEU A 65 0.26 -8.06 -10.64
N ALA A 66 0.87 -7.57 -11.71
CA ALA A 66 0.39 -6.40 -12.43
C ALA A 66 -1.03 -6.62 -12.98
N GLY A 67 -1.34 -7.84 -13.43
CA GLY A 67 -2.68 -8.19 -13.89
C GLY A 67 -3.71 -8.14 -12.76
N ILE A 68 -3.38 -8.69 -11.60
CA ILE A 68 -4.25 -8.65 -10.42
C ILE A 68 -4.50 -7.21 -9.96
N LEU A 69 -3.47 -6.36 -10.02
CA LEU A 69 -3.52 -4.97 -9.58
C LEU A 69 -3.63 -4.00 -10.77
N SER A 70 -4.36 -4.37 -11.82
CA SER A 70 -4.41 -3.61 -13.08
C SER A 70 -4.91 -2.17 -12.89
N GLY A 71 -5.74 -1.91 -11.89
CA GLY A 71 -6.23 -0.56 -11.59
C GLY A 71 -5.35 0.23 -10.62
N VAL A 72 -4.21 -0.31 -10.22
CA VAL A 72 -3.33 0.29 -9.23
C VAL A 72 -2.07 0.82 -9.91
N GLU A 73 -1.80 2.12 -9.74
CA GLU A 73 -0.58 2.72 -10.28
C GLU A 73 0.61 2.34 -9.39
N VAL A 74 1.69 1.83 -9.98
CA VAL A 74 2.96 1.62 -9.28
C VAL A 74 3.78 2.90 -9.41
N VAL A 75 3.97 3.61 -8.30
CA VAL A 75 4.61 4.92 -8.28
C VAL A 75 6.08 4.77 -7.88
N PRO A 76 7.01 5.26 -8.70
CA PRO A 76 8.43 5.19 -8.35
C PRO A 76 8.75 5.93 -7.05
N PHE A 77 9.57 5.31 -6.21
CA PHE A 77 10.06 5.93 -4.97
C PHE A 77 11.30 6.75 -5.33
N GLU A 78 11.10 8.05 -5.50
CA GLU A 78 12.12 8.96 -5.96
C GLU A 78 12.66 9.82 -4.80
N ARG A 79 13.57 10.75 -5.13
CA ARG A 79 14.20 11.61 -4.14
C ARG A 79 13.20 12.36 -3.27
N SER A 80 12.16 12.93 -3.85
CA SER A 80 11.14 13.66 -3.08
C SER A 80 10.42 12.77 -2.08
N GLY A 81 10.09 11.54 -2.49
CA GLY A 81 9.48 10.56 -1.60
C GLY A 81 10.44 10.11 -0.49
N ALA A 82 11.71 9.94 -0.82
CA ALA A 82 12.74 9.56 0.15
C ALA A 82 12.92 10.65 1.22
N GLU A 83 12.94 11.91 0.80
CA GLU A 83 13.07 13.04 1.74
C GLU A 83 11.87 13.14 2.65
N LEU A 84 10.67 12.95 2.11
CA LEU A 84 9.44 12.96 2.90
C LEU A 84 9.39 11.78 3.88
N ALA A 85 9.79 10.59 3.43
CA ALA A 85 9.87 9.41 4.29
C ALA A 85 10.86 9.62 5.44
N ALA A 86 11.97 10.32 5.18
CA ALA A 86 12.94 10.68 6.21
C ALA A 86 12.33 11.62 7.26
N GLN A 87 11.52 12.59 6.85
CA GLN A 87 10.81 13.48 7.77
C GLN A 87 9.81 12.70 8.62
N ILE A 88 9.10 11.75 8.02
CA ILE A 88 8.13 10.93 8.73
C ILE A 88 8.80 10.13 9.85
N SER A 89 10.06 9.73 9.68
CA SER A 89 10.80 8.99 10.71
C SER A 89 10.95 9.78 12.00
N LEU A 90 10.93 11.10 11.95
CA LEU A 90 11.01 11.94 13.15
C LEU A 90 9.73 11.87 13.98
N GLN A 91 8.59 11.68 13.33
CA GLN A 91 7.29 11.62 13.98
C GLN A 91 6.90 10.19 14.37
N ALA A 92 7.39 9.21 13.63
CA ALA A 92 7.05 7.81 13.84
C ALA A 92 8.30 6.93 13.67
N PRO A 93 9.27 7.00 14.63
CA PRO A 93 10.53 6.27 14.51
C PRO A 93 10.39 4.76 14.60
N PHE A 94 9.21 4.28 15.01
CA PHE A 94 8.94 2.85 15.19
C PHE A 94 8.49 2.15 13.90
N ILE A 95 8.26 2.88 12.81
CA ILE A 95 7.83 2.27 11.56
C ILE A 95 9.00 2.12 10.57
N SER A 96 8.92 1.07 9.75
CA SER A 96 10.00 0.69 8.83
C SER A 96 10.10 1.65 7.63
N LEU A 97 11.18 1.52 6.87
CA LEU A 97 11.35 2.29 5.64
C LEU A 97 10.23 1.99 4.64
N GLY A 98 9.85 0.73 4.49
CA GLY A 98 8.74 0.36 3.59
C GLY A 98 7.43 1.01 4.00
N ASP A 99 7.12 1.02 5.29
CA ASP A 99 5.93 1.67 5.83
C ASP A 99 5.97 3.18 5.57
N ARG A 100 7.14 3.79 5.77
CA ARG A 100 7.30 5.22 5.54
C ARG A 100 7.21 5.59 4.05
N ALA A 101 7.64 4.69 3.16
CA ALA A 101 7.45 4.89 1.72
C ALA A 101 5.97 4.94 1.36
N CYS A 102 5.16 4.07 1.94
CA CYS A 102 3.71 4.08 1.76
C CYS A 102 3.09 5.38 2.28
N LEU A 103 3.45 5.77 3.50
CA LEU A 103 2.90 6.99 4.12
C LEU A 103 3.33 8.26 3.37
N ALA A 104 4.56 8.30 2.87
CA ALA A 104 5.04 9.42 2.07
C ALA A 104 4.24 9.57 0.78
N LEU A 105 3.97 8.45 0.10
CA LEU A 105 3.15 8.48 -1.11
C LEU A 105 1.72 8.92 -0.79
N ALA A 106 1.13 8.39 0.26
CA ALA A 106 -0.22 8.76 0.67
C ALA A 106 -0.32 10.26 1.00
N GLN A 107 0.67 10.78 1.71
CA GLN A 107 0.71 12.20 2.05
C GLN A 107 0.82 13.06 0.79
N SER A 108 1.70 12.71 -0.15
CA SER A 108 1.89 13.48 -1.38
C SER A 108 0.65 13.46 -2.29
N ARG A 109 -0.13 12.38 -2.24
CA ARG A 109 -1.34 12.20 -3.05
C ARG A 109 -2.60 12.64 -2.33
N LYS A 110 -2.51 13.03 -1.06
CA LYS A 110 -3.68 13.31 -0.19
C LYS A 110 -4.64 12.12 -0.20
N ALA A 111 -4.07 10.93 -0.04
CA ALA A 111 -4.78 9.66 -0.09
C ALA A 111 -4.82 9.02 1.30
N ALA A 112 -5.73 8.07 1.48
CA ALA A 112 -5.74 7.21 2.66
C ALA A 112 -4.73 6.08 2.46
N ALA A 113 -3.93 5.79 3.47
CA ALA A 113 -3.01 4.65 3.47
C ALA A 113 -3.73 3.45 4.06
N TRP A 114 -3.74 2.34 3.32
CA TRP A 114 -4.39 1.10 3.75
C TRP A 114 -3.34 0.07 4.15
N THR A 115 -3.44 -0.42 5.38
CA THR A 115 -2.50 -1.37 5.97
C THR A 115 -3.23 -2.38 6.84
N THR A 116 -2.59 -3.52 7.11
CA THR A 116 -3.06 -4.45 8.13
C THR A 116 -2.27 -4.33 9.43
N ASP A 117 -1.27 -3.45 9.49
CA ASP A 117 -0.39 -3.30 10.64
C ASP A 117 -1.01 -2.36 11.69
N LYS A 118 -1.39 -2.93 12.82
CA LYS A 118 -2.03 -2.17 13.90
C LYS A 118 -1.12 -1.12 14.56
N LEU A 119 0.21 -1.25 14.41
CA LEU A 119 1.14 -0.26 14.94
C LEU A 119 0.95 1.11 14.28
N TRP A 120 0.41 1.15 13.07
CA TRP A 120 0.17 2.42 12.39
C TRP A 120 -0.88 3.29 13.08
N ALA A 121 -1.67 2.72 13.99
CA ALA A 121 -2.61 3.51 14.79
C ALA A 121 -1.90 4.57 15.64
N HIS A 122 -0.61 4.36 15.94
CA HIS A 122 0.21 5.29 16.71
C HIS A 122 0.99 6.27 15.83
N ALA A 123 0.90 6.14 14.51
CA ALA A 123 1.61 7.01 13.57
C ALA A 123 0.77 8.26 13.30
N LYS A 124 1.16 9.38 13.90
CA LYS A 124 0.46 10.67 13.73
C LYS A 124 1.25 11.54 12.76
N VAL A 125 1.09 11.24 11.47
CA VAL A 125 1.90 11.85 10.41
C VAL A 125 1.07 12.65 9.39
N GLY A 126 -0.15 13.04 9.77
CA GLY A 126 -1.01 13.83 8.89
C GLY A 126 -1.59 13.07 7.71
N VAL A 127 -1.60 11.75 7.77
CA VAL A 127 -2.16 10.87 6.75
C VAL A 127 -3.37 10.14 7.34
N SER A 128 -4.44 10.05 6.56
CA SER A 128 -5.57 9.18 6.93
C SER A 128 -5.12 7.73 6.79
N ILE A 129 -5.23 6.96 7.86
CA ILE A 129 -4.80 5.57 7.90
C ILE A 129 -6.00 4.67 8.13
N GLU A 130 -6.16 3.69 7.25
CA GLU A 130 -7.20 2.67 7.34
C GLU A 130 -6.55 1.34 7.70
N ILE A 131 -6.85 0.83 8.89
CA ILE A 131 -6.33 -0.47 9.36
C ILE A 131 -7.38 -1.51 9.05
N LEU A 132 -7.03 -2.48 8.20
CA LEU A 132 -7.99 -3.39 7.57
C LEU A 132 -8.42 -4.57 8.44
N ARG A 133 -7.74 -4.82 9.58
CA ARG A 133 -8.11 -5.92 10.47
C ARG A 133 -8.00 -5.58 11.94
#